data_e2ed1de7a7a42e140790937c32c5d60c
#
_entry.id   e2ed1de7a7a42e140790937c32c5d60c
#
_cell.length_a   1.000
_cell.length_b   1.000
_cell.length_c   1.000
_cell.angle_alpha   90.00
_cell.angle_beta   90.00
_cell.angle_gamma   90.00
#
_symmetry.space_group_name_H-M   'P 1'
#
loop_
_entity.id
_entity.type
_entity.pdbx_description
1 polymer ?
#
loop_
_entity_poly.entity_id
_entity_poly.type
_entity_poly.pdbx_seq_one_letter_code
_entity_poly.pdbx_strand_id
1 'polypeptide(L)'
;MDQRLLVTEEINAGSELIQRLNATLPIQAAFWLKDAYEGQWYLYLASDQVTDGTIREGYGEVIESYNQKPDVYLTPLQVKLISLDDPLAKEALDIYERYPGYAPTFLGARTFGGISIEEGYLYPQSIMAPASSPAS
;
A
#
# COMPACT_ATOMS: atom_id res chain seq x y z
N MET A 1 14.11 1.03 -22.49
CA MET A 1 13.75 1.05 -21.94
C MET A 1 13.91 1.15 -20.81
N ASP A 2 13.51 1.73 -20.12
CA ASP A 2 13.79 1.94 -18.97
C ASP A 2 13.09 1.20 -18.09
N GLN A 3 13.61 0.40 -17.34
CA GLN A 3 13.05 -0.27 -16.29
C GLN A 3 13.21 0.57 -15.15
N ARG A 4 12.21 1.25 -14.75
CA ARG A 4 12.27 2.09 -13.57
C ARG A 4 12.19 1.22 -12.34
N LEU A 5 13.20 1.27 -11.52
CA LEU A 5 13.24 0.50 -10.28
C LEU A 5 12.61 1.32 -9.15
N LEU A 6 12.06 0.62 -8.18
CA LEU A 6 11.56 1.27 -6.97
C LEU A 6 12.77 1.61 -6.10
N VAL A 7 12.95 2.89 -5.80
CA VAL A 7 14.12 3.32 -5.06
C VAL A 7 13.80 3.51 -3.58
N THR A 8 14.85 3.53 -2.77
CA THR A 8 14.71 3.66 -1.33
C THR A 8 13.93 4.90 -0.93
N GLU A 9 14.13 6.00 -1.64
CA GLU A 9 13.44 7.25 -1.32
C GLU A 9 11.92 7.09 -1.51
N GLU A 10 11.50 6.34 -2.53
CA GLU A 10 10.08 6.10 -2.74
C GLU A 10 9.51 5.22 -1.63
N ILE A 11 10.25 4.20 -1.25
CA ILE A 11 9.83 3.32 -0.17
C ILE A 11 9.70 4.10 1.12
N ASN A 12 10.66 4.97 1.42
CA ASN A 12 10.61 5.78 2.63
C ASN A 12 9.48 6.79 2.61
N ALA A 13 9.23 7.41 1.47
CA ALA A 13 8.12 8.35 1.34
C ALA A 13 6.78 7.67 1.60
N GLY A 14 6.62 6.46 1.05
CA GLY A 14 5.41 5.69 1.31
C GLY A 14 5.26 5.30 2.76
N SER A 15 6.35 4.90 3.40
CA SER A 15 6.32 4.52 4.80
C SER A 15 5.88 5.71 5.68
N GLU A 16 6.41 6.90 5.40
CA GLU A 16 6.05 8.07 6.18
C GLU A 16 4.58 8.44 5.98
N LEU A 17 4.11 8.34 4.75
CA LEU A 17 2.71 8.62 4.48
C LEU A 17 1.80 7.63 5.22
N ILE A 18 2.13 6.34 5.17
CA ILE A 18 1.36 5.31 5.85
C ILE A 18 1.28 5.60 7.34
N GLN A 19 2.40 5.94 7.94
CA GLN A 19 2.43 6.18 9.38
C GLN A 19 1.61 7.40 9.78
N ARG A 20 1.65 8.45 8.98
CA ARG A 20 0.80 9.62 9.25
C ARG A 20 -0.68 9.27 9.04
N LEU A 21 -0.95 8.52 7.97
CA LEU A 21 -2.32 8.20 7.61
C LEU A 21 -2.98 7.28 8.65
N ASN A 22 -2.19 6.44 9.30
CA ASN A 22 -2.74 5.52 10.29
C ASN A 22 -3.48 6.24 11.42
N ALA A 23 -3.24 7.52 11.62
CA ALA A 23 -3.94 8.26 12.66
C ALA A 23 -5.41 8.51 12.30
N THR A 24 -5.73 8.59 11.01
CA THR A 24 -7.09 8.89 10.58
C THR A 24 -7.69 7.80 9.70
N LEU A 25 -6.86 7.07 8.98
CA LEU A 25 -7.31 5.97 8.14
C LEU A 25 -6.33 4.81 8.35
N PRO A 26 -6.66 3.89 9.25
CA PRO A 26 -5.74 2.79 9.54
C PRO A 26 -5.50 1.92 8.32
N ILE A 27 -4.24 1.59 8.07
CA ILE A 27 -3.85 0.81 6.91
C ILE A 27 -3.40 -0.58 7.38
N GLN A 28 -4.04 -1.63 6.89
CA GLN A 28 -3.74 -2.98 7.30
C GLN A 28 -2.81 -3.72 6.34
N ALA A 29 -2.69 -3.25 5.12
CA ALA A 29 -1.72 -3.80 4.17
C ALA A 29 -1.28 -2.69 3.24
N ALA A 30 0.01 -2.67 2.88
CA ALA A 30 0.55 -1.65 2.01
C ALA A 30 1.64 -2.26 1.15
N PHE A 31 1.59 -1.98 -0.13
CA PHE A 31 2.55 -2.58 -1.04
C PHE A 31 2.65 -1.77 -2.33
N TRP A 32 3.84 -1.81 -2.92
CA TRP A 32 4.08 -1.25 -4.23
C TRP A 32 4.02 -2.37 -5.26
N LEU A 33 3.32 -2.16 -6.35
CA LEU A 33 3.29 -3.12 -7.45
C LEU A 33 3.61 -2.40 -8.75
N LYS A 34 4.43 -3.05 -9.59
CA LYS A 34 4.73 -2.57 -10.91
C LYS A 34 3.93 -3.40 -11.89
N ASP A 35 2.96 -2.76 -12.54
CA ASP A 35 2.08 -3.44 -13.49
C ASP A 35 2.87 -3.95 -14.68
N ALA A 36 2.63 -5.20 -15.07
CA ALA A 36 3.37 -5.81 -16.16
C ALA A 36 3.04 -5.19 -17.52
N TYR A 37 1.87 -4.58 -17.64
CA TYR A 37 1.46 -4.01 -18.92
C TYR A 37 1.89 -2.57 -19.09
N GLU A 38 1.79 -1.77 -18.02
CA GLU A 38 2.11 -0.36 -18.09
C GLU A 38 3.51 -0.03 -17.60
N GLY A 39 4.09 -0.90 -16.82
CA GLY A 39 5.41 -0.62 -16.25
C GLY A 39 5.42 0.49 -15.25
N GLN A 40 4.28 0.77 -14.63
CA GLN A 40 4.14 1.85 -13.67
C GLN A 40 4.07 1.31 -12.25
N TRP A 41 4.67 2.04 -11.32
CA TRP A 41 4.61 1.69 -9.91
C TRP A 41 3.44 2.43 -9.26
N TYR A 42 2.63 1.69 -8.50
CA TYR A 42 1.56 2.26 -7.70
C TYR A 42 1.68 1.76 -6.28
N LEU A 43 1.36 2.63 -5.34
CA LEU A 43 1.33 2.27 -3.93
C LEU A 43 -0.10 1.94 -3.55
N TYR A 44 -0.35 0.69 -3.17
CA TYR A 44 -1.67 0.23 -2.78
C TYR A 44 -1.76 0.24 -1.27
N LEU A 45 -2.84 0.85 -0.76
CA LEU A 45 -3.10 0.91 0.68
C LEU A 45 -4.46 0.28 0.93
N ALA A 46 -4.46 -0.77 1.74
CA ALA A 46 -5.70 -1.51 2.03
C ALA A 46 -6.14 -1.20 3.45
N SER A 47 -7.42 -0.90 3.60
CA SER A 47 -7.97 -0.55 4.90
C SER A 47 -9.34 -1.17 5.07
N ASP A 48 -9.62 -1.64 6.30
CA ASP A 48 -10.95 -2.16 6.62
C ASP A 48 -11.98 -1.06 6.66
N GLN A 49 -11.57 0.20 6.59
CA GLN A 49 -12.49 1.33 6.56
C GLN A 49 -12.76 1.85 5.15
N VAL A 50 -12.18 1.22 4.14
CA VAL A 50 -12.41 1.62 2.75
C VAL A 50 -13.47 0.72 2.14
N THR A 51 -14.56 1.31 1.68
CA THR A 51 -15.64 0.63 0.98
C THR A 51 -16.03 1.48 -0.20
N ASP A 52 -16.94 0.98 -1.05
CA ASP A 52 -17.42 1.78 -2.15
C ASP A 52 -18.07 3.08 -1.66
N GLY A 53 -18.66 3.04 -0.46
CA GLY A 53 -19.34 4.23 0.06
C GLY A 53 -18.42 5.20 0.76
N THR A 54 -17.20 4.80 1.11
CA THR A 54 -16.29 5.67 1.87
C THR A 54 -14.98 5.94 1.13
N ILE A 55 -14.81 5.42 -0.09
CA ILE A 55 -13.52 5.52 -0.76
C ILE A 55 -13.16 6.98 -1.08
N ARG A 56 -14.15 7.81 -1.34
CA ARG A 56 -13.89 9.22 -1.62
C ARG A 56 -13.31 9.91 -0.40
N GLU A 57 -13.90 9.65 0.76
CA GLU A 57 -13.38 10.22 2.00
C GLU A 57 -11.98 9.70 2.28
N GLY A 58 -11.75 8.42 1.96
CA GLY A 58 -10.42 7.84 2.14
C GLY A 58 -9.37 8.56 1.31
N TYR A 59 -9.67 8.86 0.05
CA TYR A 59 -8.74 9.61 -0.78
C TYR A 59 -8.53 11.02 -0.25
N GLY A 60 -9.56 11.62 0.34
CA GLY A 60 -9.41 12.91 0.98
C GLY A 60 -8.39 12.85 2.11
N GLU A 61 -8.43 11.77 2.91
CA GLU A 61 -7.46 11.59 3.99
C GLU A 61 -6.04 11.42 3.44
N VAL A 62 -5.90 10.71 2.33
CA VAL A 62 -4.59 10.54 1.71
C VAL A 62 -4.02 11.89 1.29
N ILE A 63 -4.84 12.70 0.61
CA ILE A 63 -4.40 14.00 0.13
C ILE A 63 -4.03 14.89 1.30
N GLU A 64 -4.85 14.88 2.36
CA GLU A 64 -4.59 15.73 3.50
C GLU A 64 -3.31 15.29 4.22
N SER A 65 -3.12 13.99 4.40
CA SER A 65 -1.90 13.49 5.03
C SER A 65 -0.67 13.81 4.20
N TYR A 66 -0.79 13.68 2.87
CA TYR A 66 0.31 13.99 1.99
C TYR A 66 0.68 15.48 2.10
N ASN A 67 -0.34 16.35 2.14
CA ASN A 67 -0.09 17.78 2.17
C ASN A 67 0.55 18.25 3.46
N GLN A 68 0.48 17.46 4.53
CA GLN A 68 1.17 17.81 5.75
C GLN A 68 2.68 17.79 5.59
N LYS A 69 3.19 16.92 4.71
CA LYS A 69 4.61 16.85 4.44
C LYS A 69 4.79 16.30 3.03
N PRO A 70 4.65 17.15 2.01
CA PRO A 70 4.78 16.68 0.63
C PRO A 70 6.17 16.15 0.34
N ASP A 71 6.25 15.18 -0.57
CA ASP A 71 7.49 14.52 -0.87
C ASP A 71 7.60 14.39 -2.39
N VAL A 72 8.77 14.71 -2.95
CA VAL A 72 8.95 14.65 -4.39
C VAL A 72 8.99 13.22 -4.92
N TYR A 73 9.21 12.24 -4.05
CA TYR A 73 9.31 10.86 -4.48
C TYR A 73 7.96 10.12 -4.47
N LEU A 74 6.88 10.79 -4.07
CA LEU A 74 5.57 10.17 -4.02
C LEU A 74 4.52 11.23 -4.26
N THR A 75 3.56 10.94 -5.12
CA THR A 75 2.43 11.84 -5.32
C THR A 75 1.14 11.10 -4.98
N PRO A 76 0.09 11.82 -4.58
CA PRO A 76 -1.17 11.16 -4.31
C PRO A 76 -1.73 10.40 -5.51
N LEU A 77 -1.34 10.79 -6.73
CA LEU A 77 -1.81 10.11 -7.93
C LEU A 77 -1.29 8.67 -8.02
N GLN A 78 -0.20 8.37 -7.34
CA GLN A 78 0.35 7.03 -7.33
C GLN A 78 -0.30 6.13 -6.29
N VAL A 79 -1.13 6.69 -5.41
CA VAL A 79 -1.71 5.95 -4.31
C VAL A 79 -3.07 5.40 -4.73
N LYS A 80 -3.29 4.12 -4.47
CA LYS A 80 -4.55 3.46 -4.75
C LYS A 80 -5.10 2.86 -3.46
N LEU A 81 -6.28 3.30 -3.06
CA LEU A 81 -6.94 2.76 -1.88
C LEU A 81 -7.79 1.58 -2.28
N ILE A 82 -7.71 0.51 -1.52
CA ILE A 82 -8.53 -0.68 -1.76
C ILE A 82 -9.11 -1.16 -0.45
N SER A 83 -10.20 -1.93 -0.53
CA SER A 83 -10.80 -2.53 0.64
C SER A 83 -10.05 -3.81 0.96
N LEU A 84 -10.27 -4.35 2.16
CA LEU A 84 -9.66 -5.62 2.51
C LEU A 84 -10.26 -6.78 1.74
N ASP A 85 -11.40 -6.58 1.09
CA ASP A 85 -12.01 -7.63 0.26
C ASP A 85 -11.41 -7.68 -1.14
N ASP A 86 -10.61 -6.70 -1.50
CA ASP A 86 -9.97 -6.68 -2.82
C ASP A 86 -9.00 -7.85 -2.93
N PRO A 87 -8.96 -8.56 -4.07
CA PRO A 87 -8.04 -9.69 -4.21
C PRO A 87 -6.58 -9.33 -3.96
N LEU A 88 -6.16 -8.09 -4.29
CA LEU A 88 -4.80 -7.67 -4.00
C LEU A 88 -4.55 -7.61 -2.51
N ALA A 89 -5.50 -7.07 -1.76
CA ALA A 89 -5.37 -6.98 -0.32
C ALA A 89 -5.35 -8.37 0.31
N LYS A 90 -6.19 -9.27 -0.19
CA LYS A 90 -6.25 -10.63 0.36
C LYS A 90 -4.93 -11.35 0.17
N GLU A 91 -4.30 -11.16 -0.99
CA GLU A 91 -3.01 -11.81 -1.23
C GLU A 91 -1.94 -11.23 -0.31
N ALA A 92 -1.93 -9.93 -0.11
CA ALA A 92 -0.96 -9.31 0.79
C ALA A 92 -1.14 -9.79 2.22
N LEU A 93 -2.38 -9.86 2.69
CA LEU A 93 -2.65 -10.34 4.04
C LEU A 93 -2.24 -11.79 4.22
N ASP A 94 -2.41 -12.61 3.19
CA ASP A 94 -1.98 -13.99 3.22
C ASP A 94 -0.47 -14.09 3.37
N ILE A 95 0.27 -13.22 2.69
CA ILE A 95 1.72 -13.18 2.81
C ILE A 95 2.12 -12.75 4.22
N TYR A 96 1.44 -11.75 4.78
CA TYR A 96 1.73 -11.31 6.13
C TYR A 96 1.49 -12.44 7.14
N GLU A 97 0.45 -13.24 6.90
CA GLU A 97 0.17 -14.34 7.81
C GLU A 97 1.28 -15.39 7.77
N ARG A 98 1.83 -15.64 6.60
CA ARG A 98 2.89 -16.62 6.46
C ARG A 98 4.26 -16.10 6.90
N TYR A 99 4.48 -14.80 6.73
CA TYR A 99 5.78 -14.20 7.03
C TYR A 99 5.60 -12.94 7.88
N PRO A 100 5.13 -13.10 9.13
CA PRO A 100 4.89 -11.94 9.97
C PRO A 100 6.23 -11.34 10.43
N GLY A 101 6.20 -10.07 10.81
CA GLY A 101 7.36 -9.46 11.44
C GLY A 101 7.80 -8.16 10.84
N TYR A 102 9.11 -7.93 10.90
CA TYR A 102 9.68 -6.63 10.63
C TYR A 102 10.36 -6.52 9.27
N ALA A 103 10.46 -7.61 8.54
CA ALA A 103 11.15 -7.59 7.26
C ALA A 103 10.16 -7.36 6.12
N PRO A 104 10.53 -6.56 5.12
CA PRO A 104 9.67 -6.41 3.95
C PRO A 104 9.74 -7.66 3.07
N THR A 105 8.77 -7.80 2.17
CA THR A 105 8.76 -8.90 1.22
C THR A 105 8.95 -8.34 -0.18
N PHE A 106 9.92 -8.86 -0.91
CA PHE A 106 10.15 -8.48 -2.29
C PHE A 106 9.55 -9.53 -3.22
N LEU A 107 8.87 -9.07 -4.26
CA LEU A 107 8.20 -9.96 -5.20
C LEU A 107 8.80 -9.79 -6.59
N GLY A 108 9.04 -10.90 -7.26
CA GLY A 108 9.43 -10.87 -8.66
C GLY A 108 8.20 -10.93 -9.56
N ALA A 109 8.43 -11.22 -10.83
CA ALA A 109 7.35 -11.33 -11.79
C ALA A 109 6.43 -12.48 -11.41
N ARG A 110 5.14 -12.18 -11.30
CA ARG A 110 4.17 -13.20 -10.92
C ARG A 110 2.77 -12.65 -11.08
N THR A 111 1.79 -13.53 -10.86
CA THR A 111 0.41 -13.07 -10.69
C THR A 111 0.22 -12.73 -9.23
N PHE A 112 -0.33 -11.56 -8.97
CA PHE A 112 -0.58 -11.11 -7.60
C PHE A 112 -2.02 -10.59 -7.55
N GLY A 113 -2.87 -11.24 -6.76
CA GLY A 113 -4.27 -10.84 -6.64
C GLY A 113 -5.01 -10.81 -7.96
N GLY A 114 -4.62 -11.67 -8.90
CA GLY A 114 -5.29 -11.75 -10.19
C GLY A 114 -4.71 -10.89 -11.29
N ILE A 115 -3.69 -10.07 -11.00
CA ILE A 115 -3.06 -9.27 -12.06
C ILE A 115 -1.60 -9.70 -12.22
N SER A 116 -1.07 -9.45 -13.42
CA SER A 116 0.33 -9.74 -13.70
C SER A 116 1.20 -8.56 -13.28
N ILE A 117 2.20 -8.82 -12.46
CA ILE A 117 3.12 -7.78 -12.03
C ILE A 117 4.54 -8.17 -12.43
N GLU A 118 5.39 -7.17 -12.63
CA GLU A 118 6.81 -7.39 -12.88
C GLU A 118 7.58 -7.47 -11.59
N GLU A 119 7.22 -6.65 -10.63
CA GLU A 119 7.89 -6.58 -9.33
C GLU A 119 6.93 -6.07 -8.30
N GLY A 120 7.22 -6.33 -7.04
CA GLY A 120 6.45 -5.79 -5.94
C GLY A 120 7.28 -5.68 -4.69
N TYR A 121 6.79 -4.86 -3.76
CA TYR A 121 7.41 -4.64 -2.46
C TYR A 121 6.30 -4.52 -1.44
N LEU A 122 6.26 -5.43 -0.46
CA LEU A 122 5.31 -5.33 0.64
C LEU A 122 6.03 -4.72 1.83
N TYR A 123 5.45 -3.65 2.37
CA TYR A 123 5.98 -3.09 3.61
C TYR A 123 5.85 -4.12 4.72
N PRO A 124 6.76 -4.09 5.71
CA PRO A 124 6.66 -5.05 6.82
C PRO A 124 5.40 -4.78 7.63
N GLN A 125 4.85 -5.85 8.19
CA GLN A 125 3.63 -5.75 8.96
C GLN A 125 3.80 -4.81 10.15
N SER A 126 5.03 -4.63 10.62
CA SER A 126 5.29 -3.81 11.79
C SER A 126 4.89 -2.33 11.62
N ILE A 127 4.80 -1.83 10.39
CA ILE A 127 4.38 -0.44 10.21
C ILE A 127 2.88 -0.32 9.97
N MET A 128 2.18 -1.45 9.86
CA MET A 128 0.75 -1.44 9.60
C MET A 128 -0.02 -1.21 10.88
N ALA A 129 -1.19 -0.61 10.75
CA ALA A 129 -2.11 -0.51 11.87
C ALA A 129 -2.76 -1.86 12.10
N PRO A 130 -3.11 -2.19 13.35
CA PRO A 130 -3.90 -3.39 13.57
C PRO A 130 -5.27 -3.23 12.96
N ALA A 131 -5.91 -4.34 12.58
CA ALA A 131 -7.27 -4.29 12.08
C ALA A 131 -8.14 -3.65 13.15
N SER A 132 -9.15 -2.91 12.72
CA SER A 132 -10.07 -2.31 13.65
C SER A 132 -10.71 -3.37 14.49
N SER A 133 -10.62 -3.20 15.79
CA SER A 133 -11.16 -4.19 16.71
C SER A 133 -11.94 -3.49 17.78
N PRO A 134 -13.18 -3.88 18.00
CA PRO A 134 -13.95 -3.27 19.06
C PRO A 134 -13.48 -3.71 20.43
N ALA A 135 -12.65 -4.70 20.47
CA ALA A 135 -12.29 -5.26 21.75
C ALA A 135 -11.14 -4.61 22.38
N SER A 136 -10.60 -3.64 21.95
CA SER A 136 -9.43 -3.10 22.60
C SER A 136 -9.66 -2.38 23.84
#